data_75660fac1155bf965bc6f36f9bded9b8
#
_entry.id   75660fac1155bf965bc6f36f9bded9b8
#
_cell.length_a   1.000
_cell.length_b   1.000
_cell.length_c   1.000
_cell.angle_alpha   90.00
_cell.angle_beta   90.00
_cell.angle_gamma   90.00
#
_symmetry.space_group_name_H-M   'P 1'
#
loop_
_entity.id
_entity.type
_entity.pdbx_description
1 polymer ?
#
loop_
_entity_poly.entity_id
_entity_poly.type
_entity_poly.pdbx_seq_one_letter_code
_entity_poly.pdbx_strand_id
1 'polypeptide(L)'
;MKSAAGQVAILYLIVLVGFICDKVKLFTEATAKATINLLLYIITPCIIIDSFLKMEYSPARAKKFFLALGLMFLLHIVAIVLNLPFFRKKGGPYNPIYKYASIYGNVGFMALPLAKAVLGAKGVFYCSSGLIAFNVITFTHGVRVMAGDNYKFDWKKLIVNPGVLGVAIGLPLFLLDVQVPTVIAQPISLIAGLNTAVAMLIFGTYLANTDLKTMFLAKGIYLVALFKLIVLPVSCILLFKLMGIQGALLVACAISASVPSGNNTFMFSSKYGLDVGMASKTVALVSVFSIFTMPVIIAFAQSMA
;
A
#
# COMPACT_ATOMS: atom_id res chain seq x y z
N MET A 1 24.67 1.08 2.30
CA MET A 1 23.18 0.96 2.24
C MET A 1 22.62 1.39 3.60
N LYS A 2 21.69 2.35 3.61
CA LYS A 2 20.97 2.69 4.86
C LYS A 2 20.14 1.45 5.24
N SER A 3 20.17 1.03 6.51
CA SER A 3 19.44 -0.14 6.95
C SER A 3 17.93 0.05 6.73
N ALA A 4 17.21 -1.01 6.34
CA ALA A 4 15.75 -0.95 6.17
C ALA A 4 15.06 -0.47 7.45
N ALA A 5 15.56 -0.88 8.62
CA ALA A 5 15.09 -0.43 9.91
C ALA A 5 15.22 1.10 10.09
N GLY A 6 16.36 1.68 9.69
CA GLY A 6 16.55 3.13 9.73
C GLY A 6 15.58 3.89 8.81
N GLN A 7 15.31 3.37 7.61
CA GLN A 7 14.34 3.99 6.69
C GLN A 7 12.91 3.92 7.23
N VAL A 8 12.51 2.79 7.79
CA VAL A 8 11.20 2.64 8.43
C VAL A 8 11.09 3.55 9.65
N ALA A 9 12.13 3.63 10.50
CA ALA A 9 12.13 4.53 11.65
C ALA A 9 11.94 6.01 11.24
N ILE A 10 12.60 6.48 10.17
CA ILE A 10 12.40 7.83 9.63
C ILE A 10 10.95 8.07 9.25
N LEU A 11 10.30 7.12 8.56
CA LEU A 11 8.89 7.25 8.18
C LEU A 11 7.99 7.37 9.41
N TYR A 12 8.21 6.55 10.43
CA TYR A 12 7.39 6.61 11.65
C TYR A 12 7.67 7.84 12.53
N LEU A 13 8.86 8.43 12.45
CA LEU A 13 9.11 9.75 13.04
C LEU A 13 8.24 10.84 12.38
N ILE A 14 8.05 10.79 11.07
CA ILE A 14 7.13 11.72 10.37
C ILE A 14 5.66 11.42 10.76
N VAL A 15 5.30 10.16 10.95
CA VAL A 15 3.98 9.78 11.50
C VAL A 15 3.78 10.37 12.89
N LEU A 16 4.80 10.32 13.77
CA LEU A 16 4.76 10.94 15.10
C LEU A 16 4.57 12.45 15.01
N VAL A 17 5.25 13.13 14.08
CA VAL A 17 5.03 14.57 13.84
C VAL A 17 3.57 14.82 13.44
N GLY A 18 2.98 14.02 12.51
CA GLY A 18 1.57 14.13 12.13
C GLY A 18 0.61 13.92 13.31
N PHE A 19 0.90 12.94 14.17
CA PHE A 19 0.16 12.68 15.41
C PHE A 19 0.19 13.90 16.38
N ILE A 20 1.37 14.47 16.60
CA ILE A 20 1.55 15.66 17.45
C ILE A 20 0.81 16.85 16.84
N CYS A 21 0.95 17.11 15.53
CA CYS A 21 0.27 18.19 14.83
C CYS A 21 -1.26 18.11 14.97
N ASP A 22 -1.85 16.91 14.97
CA ASP A 22 -3.28 16.74 15.25
C ASP A 22 -3.62 17.12 16.70
N LYS A 23 -2.86 16.64 17.68
CA LYS A 23 -3.10 16.92 19.09
C LYS A 23 -3.00 18.41 19.42
N VAL A 24 -2.10 19.15 18.77
CA VAL A 24 -1.98 20.62 18.92
C VAL A 24 -2.87 21.41 17.96
N LYS A 25 -3.76 20.71 17.20
CA LYS A 25 -4.73 21.32 16.26
C LYS A 25 -4.10 22.04 15.05
N LEU A 26 -2.83 21.82 14.76
CA LEU A 26 -2.13 22.39 13.60
C LEU A 26 -2.48 21.65 12.28
N PHE A 27 -2.63 20.33 12.33
CA PHE A 27 -3.02 19.49 11.18
C PHE A 27 -4.09 18.50 11.63
N THR A 28 -5.36 18.92 11.53
CA THR A 28 -6.50 18.18 12.07
C THR A 28 -7.01 17.12 11.10
N GLU A 29 -7.94 16.26 11.56
CA GLU A 29 -8.61 15.27 10.72
C GLU A 29 -9.30 15.89 9.50
N ALA A 30 -9.89 17.09 9.65
CA ALA A 30 -10.52 17.81 8.52
C ALA A 30 -9.46 18.22 7.49
N THR A 31 -8.31 18.75 7.92
CA THR A 31 -7.18 19.09 7.05
C THR A 31 -6.62 17.85 6.38
N ALA A 32 -6.46 16.75 7.12
CA ALA A 32 -5.99 15.47 6.56
C ALA A 32 -6.93 14.96 5.47
N LYS A 33 -8.26 15.00 5.67
CA LYS A 33 -9.27 14.61 4.66
C LYS A 33 -9.17 15.45 3.37
N ALA A 34 -8.97 16.77 3.50
CA ALA A 34 -8.77 17.64 2.34
C ALA A 34 -7.45 17.31 1.61
N THR A 35 -6.38 17.11 2.38
CA THR A 35 -5.04 16.82 1.85
C THR A 35 -4.95 15.44 1.17
N ILE A 36 -5.81 14.48 1.53
CA ILE A 36 -5.89 13.18 0.84
C ILE A 36 -6.21 13.35 -0.63
N ASN A 37 -7.10 14.27 -1.00
CA ASN A 37 -7.44 14.50 -2.41
C ASN A 37 -6.21 14.99 -3.18
N LEU A 38 -5.44 15.93 -2.60
CA LEU A 38 -4.18 16.39 -3.18
C LEU A 38 -3.18 15.23 -3.32
N LEU A 39 -3.03 14.42 -2.25
CA LEU A 39 -2.12 13.27 -2.27
C LEU A 39 -2.52 12.25 -3.35
N LEU A 40 -3.81 11.90 -3.45
CA LEU A 40 -4.30 10.88 -4.39
C LEU A 40 -4.28 11.35 -5.83
N TYR A 41 -4.82 12.56 -6.11
CA TYR A 41 -5.07 13.00 -7.48
C TYR A 41 -3.90 13.74 -8.12
N ILE A 42 -2.97 14.26 -7.34
CA ILE A 42 -1.82 15.03 -7.83
C ILE A 42 -0.50 14.36 -7.46
N ILE A 43 -0.22 14.19 -6.17
CA ILE A 43 1.10 13.77 -5.71
C ILE A 43 1.38 12.30 -6.08
N THR A 44 0.39 11.39 -5.95
CA THR A 44 0.57 9.96 -6.27
C THR A 44 0.80 9.73 -7.76
N PRO A 45 0.05 10.31 -8.71
CA PRO A 45 0.42 10.24 -10.13
C PRO A 45 1.83 10.79 -10.40
N CYS A 46 2.17 11.93 -9.81
CA CYS A 46 3.50 12.53 -10.01
C CYS A 46 4.65 11.62 -9.53
N ILE A 47 4.55 10.97 -8.35
CA ILE A 47 5.63 10.07 -7.90
C ILE A 47 5.76 8.84 -8.80
N ILE A 48 4.66 8.34 -9.35
CA ILE A 48 4.68 7.22 -10.28
C ILE A 48 5.33 7.65 -11.59
N ILE A 49 4.87 8.75 -12.21
CA ILE A 49 5.44 9.27 -13.45
C ILE A 49 6.93 9.58 -13.25
N ASP A 50 7.31 10.28 -12.17
CA ASP A 50 8.71 10.58 -11.83
C ASP A 50 9.59 9.32 -11.76
N SER A 51 9.02 8.21 -11.22
CA SER A 51 9.74 6.95 -11.15
C SER A 51 10.02 6.34 -12.53
N PHE A 52 9.10 6.47 -13.48
CA PHE A 52 9.29 6.04 -14.86
C PHE A 52 10.28 6.94 -15.60
N LEU A 53 10.19 8.26 -15.44
CA LEU A 53 11.11 9.22 -16.06
C LEU A 53 12.57 9.06 -15.59
N LYS A 54 12.78 8.58 -14.36
CA LYS A 54 14.12 8.29 -13.80
C LYS A 54 14.67 6.92 -14.17
N MET A 55 13.90 6.12 -14.91
CA MET A 55 14.34 4.80 -15.37
C MET A 55 14.68 4.87 -16.86
N GLU A 56 15.95 4.72 -17.19
CA GLU A 56 16.35 4.53 -18.58
C GLU A 56 15.71 3.29 -19.18
N TYR A 57 15.19 3.40 -20.38
CA TYR A 57 14.60 2.27 -21.08
C TYR A 57 15.63 1.18 -21.36
N SER A 58 15.21 -0.04 -21.16
CA SER A 58 15.82 -1.24 -21.75
C SER A 58 14.78 -2.37 -21.81
N PRO A 59 14.88 -3.27 -22.80
CA PRO A 59 13.98 -4.43 -22.90
C PRO A 59 13.97 -5.28 -21.61
N ALA A 60 15.13 -5.40 -20.96
CA ALA A 60 15.26 -6.12 -19.70
C ALA A 60 14.50 -5.45 -18.54
N ARG A 61 14.51 -4.11 -18.47
CA ARG A 61 13.74 -3.36 -17.45
C ARG A 61 12.23 -3.42 -17.73
N ALA A 62 11.82 -3.31 -19.00
CA ALA A 62 10.42 -3.48 -19.40
C ALA A 62 9.91 -4.88 -19.04
N LYS A 63 10.65 -5.94 -19.35
CA LYS A 63 10.33 -7.32 -18.96
C LYS A 63 10.20 -7.47 -17.44
N LYS A 64 11.10 -6.83 -16.66
CA LYS A 64 11.04 -6.85 -15.19
C LYS A 64 9.83 -6.10 -14.65
N PHE A 65 9.36 -5.02 -15.29
CA PHE A 65 8.13 -4.34 -14.89
C PHE A 65 6.89 -5.23 -15.07
N PHE A 66 6.75 -5.89 -16.24
CA PHE A 66 5.64 -6.81 -16.48
C PHE A 66 5.73 -8.06 -15.60
N LEU A 67 6.94 -8.55 -15.31
CA LEU A 67 7.13 -9.60 -14.31
C LEU A 67 6.68 -9.13 -12.92
N ALA A 68 7.06 -7.91 -12.51
CA ALA A 68 6.58 -7.31 -11.26
C ALA A 68 5.05 -7.25 -11.22
N LEU A 69 4.40 -6.83 -12.31
CA LEU A 69 2.94 -6.80 -12.41
C LEU A 69 2.33 -8.19 -12.20
N GLY A 70 2.86 -9.22 -12.85
CA GLY A 70 2.43 -10.61 -12.67
C GLY A 70 2.61 -11.10 -11.23
N LEU A 71 3.76 -10.80 -10.60
CA LEU A 71 4.03 -11.14 -9.20
C LEU A 71 3.08 -10.41 -8.23
N MET A 72 2.70 -9.16 -8.51
CA MET A 72 1.74 -8.42 -7.68
C MET A 72 0.31 -9.00 -7.81
N PHE A 73 -0.09 -9.49 -8.98
CA PHE A 73 -1.31 -10.28 -9.10
C PHE A 73 -1.22 -11.59 -8.31
N LEU A 74 -0.11 -12.33 -8.44
CA LEU A 74 0.12 -13.57 -7.72
C LEU A 74 0.12 -13.35 -6.20
N LEU A 75 0.71 -12.25 -5.70
CA LEU A 75 0.67 -11.85 -4.29
C LEU A 75 -0.77 -11.77 -3.77
N HIS A 76 -1.67 -11.12 -4.52
CA HIS A 76 -3.07 -11.01 -4.12
C HIS A 76 -3.81 -12.36 -4.19
N ILE A 77 -3.50 -13.20 -5.19
CA ILE A 77 -4.04 -14.57 -5.28
C ILE A 77 -3.59 -15.38 -4.07
N VAL A 78 -2.30 -15.35 -3.74
CA VAL A 78 -1.74 -16.01 -2.54
C VAL A 78 -2.43 -15.50 -1.28
N ALA A 79 -2.60 -14.17 -1.15
CA ALA A 79 -3.32 -13.58 -0.02
C ALA A 79 -4.75 -14.10 0.11
N ILE A 80 -5.48 -14.19 -1.01
CA ILE A 80 -6.86 -14.71 -1.04
C ILE A 80 -6.89 -16.19 -0.65
N VAL A 81 -6.03 -17.02 -1.25
CA VAL A 81 -6.01 -18.46 -1.01
C VAL A 81 -5.62 -18.80 0.43
N LEU A 82 -4.54 -18.20 0.93
CA LEU A 82 -4.10 -18.40 2.32
C LEU A 82 -5.12 -17.88 3.34
N ASN A 83 -5.96 -16.92 2.97
CA ASN A 83 -6.98 -16.35 3.83
C ASN A 83 -8.22 -17.27 4.00
N LEU A 84 -8.50 -18.16 3.04
CA LEU A 84 -9.70 -18.99 3.01
C LEU A 84 -9.93 -19.81 4.29
N PRO A 85 -8.93 -20.48 4.90
CA PRO A 85 -9.18 -21.27 6.11
C PRO A 85 -9.43 -20.43 7.36
N PHE A 86 -8.94 -19.18 7.43
CA PHE A 86 -8.98 -18.34 8.62
C PHE A 86 -10.27 -17.53 8.73
N PHE A 87 -10.78 -17.01 7.59
CA PHE A 87 -11.93 -16.09 7.56
C PHE A 87 -13.07 -16.69 6.72
N ARG A 88 -13.71 -17.75 7.24
CA ARG A 88 -14.83 -18.43 6.60
C ARG A 88 -16.12 -17.60 6.71
N LYS A 89 -17.11 -17.85 5.81
CA LYS A 89 -18.40 -17.13 5.76
C LYS A 89 -19.19 -17.12 7.10
N LYS A 90 -18.98 -18.10 7.97
CA LYS A 90 -19.66 -18.22 9.29
C LYS A 90 -18.94 -17.52 10.44
N GLY A 91 -17.95 -16.65 10.17
CA GLY A 91 -17.05 -16.04 11.18
C GLY A 91 -17.60 -14.81 11.94
N GLY A 92 -18.91 -14.59 11.99
CA GLY A 92 -19.53 -13.47 12.72
C GLY A 92 -19.60 -12.16 11.90
N PRO A 93 -20.20 -11.09 12.50
CA PRO A 93 -20.55 -9.85 11.78
C PRO A 93 -19.34 -9.06 11.26
N TYR A 94 -18.19 -9.20 11.92
CA TYR A 94 -16.95 -8.51 11.53
C TYR A 94 -16.11 -9.26 10.49
N ASN A 95 -16.51 -10.47 10.10
CA ASN A 95 -15.73 -11.33 9.21
C ASN A 95 -15.40 -10.69 7.84
N PRO A 96 -16.32 -9.97 7.16
CA PRO A 96 -15.98 -9.27 5.91
C PRO A 96 -14.87 -8.24 6.10
N ILE A 97 -14.89 -7.48 7.21
CA ILE A 97 -13.90 -6.47 7.57
C ILE A 97 -12.54 -7.13 7.78
N TYR A 98 -12.47 -8.18 8.60
CA TYR A 98 -11.22 -8.89 8.89
C TYR A 98 -10.65 -9.56 7.66
N LYS A 99 -11.49 -10.20 6.85
CA LYS A 99 -11.09 -10.82 5.58
C LYS A 99 -10.53 -9.79 4.61
N TYR A 100 -11.19 -8.66 4.46
CA TYR A 100 -10.71 -7.58 3.61
C TYR A 100 -9.39 -7.01 4.12
N ALA A 101 -9.32 -6.64 5.39
CA ALA A 101 -8.16 -6.03 6.03
C ALA A 101 -6.91 -6.93 5.99
N SER A 102 -7.08 -8.26 6.06
CA SER A 102 -5.97 -9.21 5.99
C SER A 102 -5.41 -9.40 4.57
N ILE A 103 -6.22 -9.20 3.53
CA ILE A 103 -5.79 -9.32 2.14
C ILE A 103 -5.22 -7.99 1.62
N TYR A 104 -5.96 -6.89 1.79
CA TYR A 104 -5.71 -5.62 1.13
C TYR A 104 -4.89 -4.65 1.97
N GLY A 105 -3.66 -4.40 1.54
CA GLY A 105 -2.72 -3.50 2.21
C GLY A 105 -2.83 -2.05 1.76
N ASN A 106 -2.15 -1.17 2.51
CA ASN A 106 -2.05 0.27 2.22
C ASN A 106 -0.97 0.55 1.17
N VAL A 107 -1.19 0.05 -0.06
CA VAL A 107 -0.18 0.11 -1.13
C VAL A 107 0.10 1.55 -1.56
N GLY A 108 -0.92 2.40 -1.68
CA GLY A 108 -0.75 3.78 -2.15
C GLY A 108 -0.03 4.68 -1.15
N PHE A 109 -0.44 4.64 0.14
CA PHE A 109 0.08 5.55 1.16
C PHE A 109 1.32 5.06 1.90
N MET A 110 1.59 3.74 1.90
CA MET A 110 2.74 3.18 2.63
C MET A 110 3.74 2.46 1.75
N ALA A 111 3.31 1.67 0.76
CA ALA A 111 4.28 0.93 -0.05
C ALA A 111 5.13 1.85 -0.93
N LEU A 112 4.54 2.86 -1.60
CA LEU A 112 5.30 3.77 -2.46
C LEU A 112 6.33 4.61 -1.68
N PRO A 113 5.97 5.30 -0.56
CA PRO A 113 6.95 6.01 0.26
C PRO A 113 8.07 5.11 0.77
N LEU A 114 7.71 3.92 1.26
CA LEU A 114 8.67 2.96 1.78
C LEU A 114 9.58 2.39 0.67
N ALA A 115 9.02 2.07 -0.49
CA ALA A 115 9.78 1.64 -1.65
C ALA A 115 10.78 2.71 -2.11
N LYS A 116 10.36 4.00 -2.11
CA LYS A 116 11.25 5.12 -2.39
C LYS A 116 12.37 5.24 -1.36
N ALA A 117 12.05 5.09 -0.08
CA ALA A 117 13.02 5.18 1.01
C ALA A 117 14.07 4.04 0.97
N VAL A 118 13.64 2.80 0.65
CA VAL A 118 14.49 1.60 0.69
C VAL A 118 15.23 1.35 -0.62
N LEU A 119 14.58 1.56 -1.77
CA LEU A 119 15.06 1.18 -3.11
C LEU A 119 15.15 2.36 -4.10
N GLY A 120 14.81 3.59 -3.69
CA GLY A 120 14.78 4.76 -4.56
C GLY A 120 13.70 4.68 -5.65
N ALA A 121 13.95 5.33 -6.79
CA ALA A 121 13.03 5.34 -7.93
C ALA A 121 12.71 3.92 -8.44
N LYS A 122 13.70 3.01 -8.42
CA LYS A 122 13.53 1.62 -8.84
C LYS A 122 12.49 0.87 -7.98
N GLY A 123 12.42 1.17 -6.69
CA GLY A 123 11.41 0.62 -5.80
C GLY A 123 10.01 1.09 -6.16
N VAL A 124 9.84 2.39 -6.39
CA VAL A 124 8.56 2.99 -6.83
C VAL A 124 8.14 2.42 -8.18
N PHE A 125 9.07 2.27 -9.13
CA PHE A 125 8.84 1.69 -10.45
C PHE A 125 8.23 0.27 -10.35
N TYR A 126 8.79 -0.62 -9.53
CA TYR A 126 8.21 -1.95 -9.34
C TYR A 126 6.92 -1.93 -8.52
N CYS A 127 6.87 -1.16 -7.43
CA CYS A 127 5.67 -1.10 -6.58
C CYS A 127 4.48 -0.41 -7.28
N SER A 128 4.71 0.46 -8.29
CA SER A 128 3.63 1.07 -9.07
C SER A 128 2.82 0.04 -9.86
N SER A 129 3.44 -1.07 -10.30
CA SER A 129 2.72 -2.20 -10.90
C SER A 129 1.74 -2.84 -9.90
N GLY A 130 2.08 -2.81 -8.61
CA GLY A 130 1.23 -3.29 -7.52
C GLY A 130 -0.06 -2.48 -7.37
N LEU A 131 -0.07 -1.18 -7.72
CA LEU A 131 -1.30 -0.39 -7.72
C LEU A 131 -2.31 -0.88 -8.76
N ILE A 132 -1.84 -1.33 -9.93
CA ILE A 132 -2.70 -1.91 -10.96
C ILE A 132 -3.34 -3.19 -10.43
N ALA A 133 -2.52 -4.14 -9.97
CA ALA A 133 -3.00 -5.41 -9.44
C ALA A 133 -3.94 -5.20 -8.24
N PHE A 134 -3.56 -4.32 -7.29
CA PHE A 134 -4.36 -3.95 -6.14
C PHE A 134 -5.74 -3.42 -6.56
N ASN A 135 -5.81 -2.47 -7.51
CA ASN A 135 -7.08 -1.90 -7.93
C ASN A 135 -7.97 -2.93 -8.63
N VAL A 136 -7.40 -3.72 -9.56
CA VAL A 136 -8.15 -4.78 -10.25
C VAL A 136 -8.77 -5.75 -9.23
N ILE A 137 -7.97 -6.30 -8.32
CA ILE A 137 -8.44 -7.30 -7.35
C ILE A 137 -9.34 -6.66 -6.28
N THR A 138 -9.05 -5.43 -5.84
CA THR A 138 -9.89 -4.71 -4.87
C THR A 138 -11.29 -4.46 -5.39
N PHE A 139 -11.42 -3.94 -6.62
CA PHE A 139 -12.75 -3.61 -7.18
C PHE A 139 -13.51 -4.82 -7.72
N THR A 140 -12.86 -5.96 -7.86
CA THR A 140 -13.51 -7.25 -8.18
C THR A 140 -13.79 -8.07 -6.91
N HIS A 141 -12.79 -8.79 -6.40
CA HIS A 141 -12.90 -9.64 -5.21
C HIS A 141 -13.10 -8.85 -3.92
N GLY A 142 -12.36 -7.75 -3.71
CA GLY A 142 -12.41 -6.97 -2.46
C GLY A 142 -13.80 -6.36 -2.22
N VAL A 143 -14.36 -5.71 -3.23
CA VAL A 143 -15.73 -5.15 -3.15
C VAL A 143 -16.76 -6.26 -2.91
N ARG A 144 -16.61 -7.42 -3.56
CA ARG A 144 -17.51 -8.57 -3.35
C ARG A 144 -17.45 -9.08 -1.90
N VAL A 145 -16.28 -9.09 -1.28
CA VAL A 145 -16.12 -9.47 0.14
C VAL A 145 -16.87 -8.51 1.07
N MET A 146 -16.83 -7.20 0.80
CA MET A 146 -17.43 -6.17 1.64
C MET A 146 -18.92 -5.96 1.37
N ALA A 147 -19.33 -6.03 0.11
CA ALA A 147 -20.72 -5.81 -0.32
C ALA A 147 -21.62 -7.06 -0.14
N GLY A 148 -21.03 -8.26 -0.07
CA GLY A 148 -21.79 -9.51 -0.03
C GLY A 148 -22.71 -9.63 -1.24
N ASP A 149 -24.00 -9.91 -1.00
CA ASP A 149 -25.01 -10.06 -2.04
C ASP A 149 -25.37 -8.75 -2.76
N ASN A 150 -25.00 -7.59 -2.20
CA ASN A 150 -25.18 -6.26 -2.83
C ASN A 150 -24.05 -5.89 -3.79
N TYR A 151 -23.20 -6.85 -4.19
CA TYR A 151 -22.08 -6.60 -5.09
C TYR A 151 -22.54 -6.14 -6.47
N LYS A 152 -22.00 -4.98 -6.90
CA LYS A 152 -22.10 -4.46 -8.26
C LYS A 152 -20.71 -4.11 -8.77
N PHE A 153 -20.34 -4.67 -9.91
CA PHE A 153 -19.06 -4.36 -10.55
C PHE A 153 -19.11 -3.00 -11.24
N ASP A 154 -18.11 -2.16 -10.97
CA ASP A 154 -18.00 -0.82 -11.54
C ASP A 154 -16.61 -0.64 -12.16
N TRP A 155 -16.52 -0.88 -13.48
CA TRP A 155 -15.27 -0.79 -14.24
C TRP A 155 -14.73 0.65 -14.33
N LYS A 156 -15.58 1.68 -14.22
CA LYS A 156 -15.16 3.09 -14.27
C LYS A 156 -14.22 3.43 -13.10
N LYS A 157 -14.51 2.92 -11.91
CA LYS A 157 -13.66 3.13 -10.72
C LYS A 157 -12.29 2.48 -10.84
N LEU A 158 -12.17 1.45 -11.66
CA LEU A 158 -10.91 0.81 -11.94
C LEU A 158 -10.01 1.71 -12.81
N ILE A 159 -10.57 2.27 -13.88
CA ILE A 159 -9.84 3.06 -14.88
C ILE A 159 -9.48 4.45 -14.34
N VAL A 160 -10.41 5.11 -13.65
CA VAL A 160 -10.24 6.49 -13.17
C VAL A 160 -9.40 6.58 -11.87
N ASN A 161 -8.82 5.45 -11.43
CA ASN A 161 -7.95 5.49 -10.25
C ASN A 161 -6.66 6.29 -10.53
N PRO A 162 -6.32 7.31 -9.70
CA PRO A 162 -5.17 8.17 -9.94
C PRO A 162 -3.83 7.44 -10.03
N GLY A 163 -3.64 6.38 -9.25
CA GLY A 163 -2.44 5.54 -9.34
C GLY A 163 -2.36 4.79 -10.67
N VAL A 164 -3.49 4.29 -11.19
CA VAL A 164 -3.56 3.65 -12.52
C VAL A 164 -3.29 4.67 -13.62
N LEU A 165 -3.84 5.89 -13.50
CA LEU A 165 -3.56 6.98 -14.43
C LEU A 165 -2.07 7.37 -14.44
N GLY A 166 -1.43 7.43 -13.27
CA GLY A 166 0.02 7.66 -13.18
C GLY A 166 0.83 6.62 -13.96
N VAL A 167 0.46 5.33 -13.87
CA VAL A 167 1.09 4.26 -14.66
C VAL A 167 0.73 4.37 -16.14
N ALA A 168 -0.54 4.68 -16.48
CA ALA A 168 -0.99 4.83 -17.87
C ALA A 168 -0.27 5.97 -18.61
N ILE A 169 0.20 6.99 -17.90
CA ILE A 169 1.03 8.06 -18.45
C ILE A 169 2.53 7.67 -18.44
N GLY A 170 3.03 7.23 -17.27
CA GLY A 170 4.47 6.98 -17.08
C GLY A 170 4.99 5.79 -17.87
N LEU A 171 4.21 4.71 -17.98
CA LEU A 171 4.65 3.50 -18.68
C LEU A 171 4.87 3.70 -20.18
N PRO A 172 3.97 4.37 -20.95
CA PRO A 172 4.26 4.70 -22.35
C PRO A 172 5.48 5.59 -22.51
N LEU A 173 5.67 6.62 -21.66
CA LEU A 173 6.85 7.48 -21.71
C LEU A 173 8.14 6.67 -21.52
N PHE A 174 8.13 5.71 -20.60
CA PHE A 174 9.26 4.80 -20.38
C PHE A 174 9.46 3.84 -21.57
N LEU A 175 8.40 3.21 -22.09
CA LEU A 175 8.51 2.20 -23.15
C LEU A 175 8.94 2.79 -24.49
N LEU A 176 8.56 4.04 -24.75
CA LEU A 176 8.91 4.78 -25.97
C LEU A 176 10.21 5.59 -25.81
N ASP A 177 10.88 5.47 -24.65
CA ASP A 177 12.11 6.20 -24.29
C ASP A 177 12.00 7.72 -24.52
N VAL A 178 10.85 8.29 -24.16
CA VAL A 178 10.55 9.71 -24.38
C VAL A 178 11.38 10.58 -23.45
N GLN A 179 12.25 11.42 -24.04
CA GLN A 179 13.01 12.41 -23.30
C GLN A 179 12.12 13.62 -22.97
N VAL A 180 11.57 13.63 -21.74
CA VAL A 180 10.70 14.73 -21.27
C VAL A 180 11.57 15.96 -20.93
N PRO A 181 11.27 17.15 -21.50
CA PRO A 181 12.01 18.37 -21.19
C PRO A 181 12.05 18.67 -19.70
N THR A 182 13.18 19.19 -19.21
CA THR A 182 13.41 19.48 -17.78
C THR A 182 12.34 20.40 -17.19
N VAL A 183 11.83 21.37 -17.98
CA VAL A 183 10.76 22.29 -17.58
C VAL A 183 9.48 21.55 -17.19
N ILE A 184 9.21 20.34 -17.72
CA ILE A 184 8.06 19.50 -17.37
C ILE A 184 8.46 18.46 -16.31
N ALA A 185 9.63 17.83 -16.46
CA ALA A 185 10.05 16.76 -15.54
C ALA A 185 10.35 17.27 -14.12
N GLN A 186 10.93 18.47 -13.99
CA GLN A 186 11.32 19.02 -12.69
C GLN A 186 10.12 19.35 -11.79
N PRO A 187 9.06 20.04 -12.22
CA PRO A 187 7.83 20.20 -11.41
C PRO A 187 7.22 18.87 -10.97
N ILE A 188 7.16 17.87 -11.85
CA ILE A 188 6.69 16.52 -11.50
C ILE A 188 7.54 15.93 -10.37
N SER A 189 8.87 16.03 -10.47
CA SER A 189 9.80 15.51 -9.45
C SER A 189 9.68 16.25 -8.11
N LEU A 190 9.48 17.57 -8.12
CA LEU A 190 9.27 18.36 -6.90
C LEU A 190 7.95 17.97 -6.19
N ILE A 191 6.86 17.85 -6.94
CA ILE A 191 5.56 17.40 -6.41
C ILE A 191 5.68 15.95 -5.89
N ALA A 192 6.33 15.07 -6.64
CA ALA A 192 6.62 13.69 -6.23
C ALA A 192 7.40 13.61 -4.91
N GLY A 193 8.24 14.62 -4.63
CA GLY A 193 8.99 14.75 -3.39
C GLY A 193 8.11 14.86 -2.14
N LEU A 194 6.92 15.43 -2.27
CA LEU A 194 5.96 15.61 -1.18
C LEU A 194 5.30 14.31 -0.73
N ASN A 195 5.28 13.26 -1.57
CA ASN A 195 4.50 12.04 -1.34
C ASN A 195 4.76 11.43 0.05
N THR A 196 6.03 11.20 0.39
CA THR A 196 6.40 10.54 1.64
C THR A 196 5.98 11.35 2.86
N ALA A 197 6.30 12.64 2.89
CA ALA A 197 5.99 13.49 4.04
C ALA A 197 4.48 13.64 4.23
N VAL A 198 3.75 13.98 3.17
CA VAL A 198 2.29 14.20 3.23
C VAL A 198 1.55 12.91 3.62
N ALA A 199 1.91 11.76 3.02
CA ALA A 199 1.30 10.48 3.35
C ALA A 199 1.49 10.10 4.82
N MET A 200 2.70 10.31 5.37
CA MET A 200 3.01 9.97 6.76
C MET A 200 2.37 10.94 7.77
N LEU A 201 2.27 12.24 7.45
CA LEU A 201 1.54 13.22 8.27
C LEU A 201 0.05 12.85 8.37
N ILE A 202 -0.59 12.55 7.23
CA ILE A 202 -1.98 12.09 7.18
C ILE A 202 -2.16 10.83 8.04
N PHE A 203 -1.24 9.87 7.92
CA PHE A 203 -1.30 8.64 8.69
C PHE A 203 -1.18 8.91 10.20
N GLY A 204 -0.30 9.84 10.62
CA GLY A 204 -0.17 10.27 12.01
C GLY A 204 -1.46 10.87 12.57
N THR A 205 -2.14 11.72 11.79
CA THR A 205 -3.45 12.28 12.14
C THR A 205 -4.51 11.20 12.32
N TYR A 206 -4.56 10.18 11.45
CA TYR A 206 -5.49 9.05 11.64
C TYR A 206 -5.23 8.27 12.91
N LEU A 207 -3.96 8.02 13.24
CA LEU A 207 -3.58 7.38 14.51
C LEU A 207 -4.02 8.23 15.73
N ALA A 208 -3.89 9.55 15.66
CA ALA A 208 -4.27 10.46 16.75
C ALA A 208 -5.79 10.45 17.03
N ASN A 209 -6.61 10.16 16.00
CA ASN A 209 -8.07 10.14 16.10
C ASN A 209 -8.65 8.72 16.27
N THR A 210 -7.81 7.71 16.43
CA THR A 210 -8.26 6.33 16.70
C THR A 210 -8.34 6.07 18.20
N ASP A 211 -9.41 5.39 18.64
CA ASP A 211 -9.53 4.92 20.02
C ASP A 211 -8.54 3.78 20.31
N LEU A 212 -7.33 4.18 20.72
CA LEU A 212 -6.22 3.27 20.99
C LEU A 212 -6.49 2.32 22.15
N LYS A 213 -7.37 2.70 23.11
CA LYS A 213 -7.65 1.87 24.30
C LYS A 213 -8.49 0.64 23.94
N THR A 214 -9.54 0.83 23.15
CA THR A 214 -10.47 -0.25 22.81
C THR A 214 -10.02 -1.10 21.63
N MET A 215 -9.06 -0.66 20.81
CA MET A 215 -8.56 -1.45 19.68
C MET A 215 -7.87 -2.75 20.11
N PHE A 216 -7.23 -2.76 21.31
CA PHE A 216 -6.56 -3.95 21.83
C PHE A 216 -7.51 -5.03 22.36
N LEU A 217 -8.80 -4.71 22.58
CA LEU A 217 -9.78 -5.65 23.12
C LEU A 217 -10.36 -6.60 22.07
N ALA A 218 -10.28 -6.26 20.80
CA ALA A 218 -10.90 -7.03 19.72
C ALA A 218 -9.98 -8.18 19.25
N LYS A 219 -10.14 -9.38 19.84
CA LYS A 219 -9.30 -10.56 19.59
C LYS A 219 -9.14 -10.92 18.10
N GLY A 220 -10.16 -10.73 17.28
CA GLY A 220 -10.09 -11.04 15.84
C GLY A 220 -9.05 -10.21 15.06
N ILE A 221 -8.73 -9.00 15.54
CA ILE A 221 -7.75 -8.13 14.89
C ILE A 221 -6.32 -8.69 14.98
N TYR A 222 -6.00 -9.42 16.06
CA TYR A 222 -4.68 -10.06 16.19
C TYR A 222 -4.45 -11.14 15.12
N LEU A 223 -5.51 -11.87 14.75
CA LEU A 223 -5.41 -12.82 13.64
C LEU A 223 -5.20 -12.11 12.31
N VAL A 224 -5.87 -10.96 12.10
CA VAL A 224 -5.63 -10.10 10.92
C VAL A 224 -4.18 -9.62 10.88
N ALA A 225 -3.66 -9.12 12.02
CA ALA A 225 -2.29 -8.63 12.14
C ALA A 225 -1.26 -9.74 11.87
N LEU A 226 -1.43 -10.92 12.49
CA LEU A 226 -0.56 -12.07 12.27
C LEU A 226 -0.54 -12.47 10.79
N PHE A 227 -1.71 -12.60 10.19
CA PHE A 227 -1.82 -12.98 8.78
C PHE A 227 -1.21 -11.92 7.86
N LYS A 228 -1.62 -10.64 8.02
CA LYS A 228 -1.24 -9.55 7.12
C LYS A 228 0.24 -9.17 7.22
N LEU A 229 0.79 -9.16 8.44
CA LEU A 229 2.13 -8.64 8.69
C LEU A 229 3.22 -9.71 8.73
N ILE A 230 2.86 -10.98 8.88
CA ILE A 230 3.83 -12.07 9.01
C ILE A 230 3.54 -13.18 8.01
N VAL A 231 2.39 -13.84 8.07
CA VAL A 231 2.11 -15.03 7.25
C VAL A 231 2.18 -14.69 5.76
N LEU A 232 1.46 -13.66 5.32
CA LEU A 232 1.41 -13.26 3.93
C LEU A 232 2.78 -12.84 3.38
N PRO A 233 3.51 -11.86 3.98
CA PRO A 233 4.78 -11.43 3.41
C PRO A 233 5.85 -12.53 3.45
N VAL A 234 5.93 -13.34 4.51
CA VAL A 234 6.89 -14.45 4.57
C VAL A 234 6.58 -15.48 3.49
N SER A 235 5.30 -15.88 3.33
CA SER A 235 4.90 -16.83 2.28
C SER A 235 5.23 -16.30 0.89
N CYS A 236 4.97 -15.00 0.62
CA CYS A 236 5.30 -14.38 -0.67
C CYS A 236 6.82 -14.33 -0.92
N ILE A 237 7.63 -13.96 0.08
CA ILE A 237 9.09 -13.91 -0.05
C ILE A 237 9.62 -15.30 -0.39
N LEU A 238 9.21 -16.33 0.35
CA LEU A 238 9.66 -17.70 0.12
C LEU A 238 9.21 -18.23 -1.25
N LEU A 239 7.94 -18.02 -1.62
CA LEU A 239 7.41 -18.44 -2.91
C LEU A 239 8.17 -17.76 -4.06
N PHE A 240 8.36 -16.44 -4.00
CA PHE A 240 9.03 -15.69 -5.06
C PHE A 240 10.51 -16.04 -5.13
N LYS A 241 11.15 -16.30 -4.00
CA LYS A 241 12.53 -16.82 -3.98
C LYS A 241 12.63 -18.18 -4.65
N LEU A 242 11.70 -19.11 -4.39
CA LEU A 242 11.61 -20.40 -5.07
C LEU A 242 11.39 -20.27 -6.58
N MET A 243 10.67 -19.21 -7.02
CA MET A 243 10.51 -18.88 -8.45
C MET A 243 11.75 -18.23 -9.07
N GLY A 244 12.86 -18.10 -8.33
CA GLY A 244 14.09 -17.47 -8.81
C GLY A 244 14.08 -15.95 -8.82
N ILE A 245 13.11 -15.29 -8.16
CA ILE A 245 13.03 -13.83 -8.07
C ILE A 245 14.06 -13.35 -7.04
N GLN A 246 14.87 -12.35 -7.43
CA GLN A 246 15.99 -11.85 -6.65
C GLN A 246 16.12 -10.33 -6.70
N GLY A 247 16.98 -9.77 -5.85
CA GLY A 247 17.37 -8.36 -5.84
C GLY A 247 16.21 -7.42 -5.53
N ALA A 248 16.25 -6.22 -6.11
CA ALA A 248 15.28 -5.17 -5.83
C ALA A 248 13.83 -5.55 -6.14
N LEU A 249 13.59 -6.49 -7.05
CA LEU A 249 12.24 -6.96 -7.39
C LEU A 249 11.64 -7.78 -6.23
N LEU A 250 12.41 -8.69 -5.63
CA LEU A 250 11.97 -9.45 -4.45
C LEU A 250 11.66 -8.51 -3.28
N VAL A 251 12.55 -7.54 -3.02
CA VAL A 251 12.34 -6.56 -1.93
C VAL A 251 11.11 -5.67 -2.20
N ALA A 252 10.87 -5.25 -3.44
CA ALA A 252 9.67 -4.48 -3.79
C ALA A 252 8.37 -5.28 -3.57
N CYS A 253 8.36 -6.56 -3.94
CA CYS A 253 7.25 -7.46 -3.65
C CYS A 253 7.04 -7.65 -2.14
N ALA A 254 8.12 -7.83 -1.37
CA ALA A 254 8.07 -7.94 0.08
C ALA A 254 7.53 -6.67 0.75
N ILE A 255 7.93 -5.47 0.28
CA ILE A 255 7.39 -4.19 0.73
C ILE A 255 5.88 -4.17 0.49
N SER A 256 5.42 -4.48 -0.73
CA SER A 256 4.00 -4.48 -1.09
C SER A 256 3.17 -5.50 -0.28
N ALA A 257 3.76 -6.65 0.08
CA ALA A 257 3.11 -7.65 0.92
C ALA A 257 3.03 -7.24 2.40
N SER A 258 4.07 -6.56 2.93
CA SER A 258 4.25 -6.26 4.35
C SER A 258 3.54 -5.00 4.84
N VAL A 259 3.04 -4.13 3.94
CA VAL A 259 2.29 -2.94 4.37
C VAL A 259 1.03 -3.31 5.14
N PRO A 260 0.67 -2.54 6.18
CA PRO A 260 -0.52 -2.81 6.99
C PRO A 260 -1.82 -2.68 6.18
N SER A 261 -2.92 -3.03 6.81
CA SER A 261 -4.27 -2.95 6.20
C SER A 261 -4.56 -1.54 5.65
N GLY A 262 -5.17 -1.50 4.47
CA GLY A 262 -5.43 -0.24 3.78
C GLY A 262 -6.65 0.52 4.32
N ASN A 263 -6.63 1.85 4.16
CA ASN A 263 -7.71 2.75 4.54
C ASN A 263 -9.03 2.43 3.79
N ASN A 264 -8.96 1.75 2.65
CA ASN A 264 -10.13 1.27 1.93
C ASN A 264 -11.01 0.34 2.79
N THR A 265 -10.46 -0.27 3.85
CA THR A 265 -11.20 -1.11 4.79
C THR A 265 -12.33 -0.33 5.44
N PHE A 266 -12.06 0.84 6.02
CA PHE A 266 -13.11 1.66 6.64
C PHE A 266 -13.99 2.37 5.60
N MET A 267 -13.44 2.78 4.45
CA MET A 267 -14.20 3.41 3.37
C MET A 267 -15.28 2.47 2.82
N PHE A 268 -14.92 1.21 2.55
CA PHE A 268 -15.90 0.22 2.10
C PHE A 268 -16.83 -0.23 3.21
N SER A 269 -16.36 -0.29 4.47
CA SER A 269 -17.25 -0.55 5.61
C SER A 269 -18.36 0.50 5.70
N SER A 270 -18.02 1.78 5.60
CA SER A 270 -18.99 2.87 5.55
C SER A 270 -19.94 2.75 4.35
N LYS A 271 -19.39 2.47 3.17
CA LYS A 271 -20.19 2.38 1.93
C LYS A 271 -21.19 1.24 1.93
N TYR A 272 -20.83 0.09 2.53
CA TYR A 272 -21.65 -1.13 2.51
C TYR A 272 -22.37 -1.40 3.84
N GLY A 273 -22.44 -0.41 4.74
CA GLY A 273 -23.19 -0.49 6.00
C GLY A 273 -22.60 -1.47 7.02
N LEU A 274 -21.29 -1.72 6.96
CA LEU A 274 -20.55 -2.50 7.95
C LEU A 274 -20.06 -1.61 9.11
N ASP A 275 -19.59 -2.21 10.18
CA ASP A 275 -19.08 -1.50 11.37
C ASP A 275 -17.79 -0.72 11.05
N VAL A 276 -17.94 0.59 10.87
CA VAL A 276 -16.80 1.52 10.58
C VAL A 276 -15.85 1.62 11.77
N GLY A 277 -16.37 1.54 13.00
CA GLY A 277 -15.57 1.58 14.22
C GLY A 277 -14.63 0.37 14.30
N MET A 278 -15.15 -0.84 14.02
CA MET A 278 -14.34 -2.05 13.98
C MET A 278 -13.31 -2.00 12.83
N ALA A 279 -13.69 -1.49 11.66
CA ALA A 279 -12.78 -1.32 10.53
C ALA A 279 -11.63 -0.36 10.87
N SER A 280 -11.93 0.79 11.51
CA SER A 280 -10.94 1.76 11.95
C SER A 280 -9.97 1.17 12.97
N LYS A 281 -10.49 0.49 14.01
CA LYS A 281 -9.67 -0.22 15.01
C LYS A 281 -8.76 -1.27 14.36
N THR A 282 -9.27 -2.02 13.37
CA THR A 282 -8.49 -3.03 12.65
C THR A 282 -7.33 -2.40 11.89
N VAL A 283 -7.58 -1.35 11.11
CA VAL A 283 -6.53 -0.63 10.36
C VAL A 283 -5.50 -0.05 11.32
N ALA A 284 -5.93 0.59 12.41
CA ALA A 284 -5.04 1.22 13.37
C ALA A 284 -4.13 0.21 14.09
N LEU A 285 -4.68 -0.89 14.63
CA LEU A 285 -3.88 -1.88 15.35
C LEU A 285 -2.87 -2.59 14.44
N VAL A 286 -3.31 -2.98 13.24
CA VAL A 286 -2.41 -3.59 12.25
C VAL A 286 -1.31 -2.61 11.85
N SER A 287 -1.63 -1.31 11.74
CA SER A 287 -0.64 -0.27 11.43
C SER A 287 0.36 -0.07 12.57
N VAL A 288 -0.09 -0.07 13.83
CA VAL A 288 0.83 0.01 14.99
C VAL A 288 1.80 -1.18 15.00
N PHE A 289 1.30 -2.40 14.80
CA PHE A 289 2.17 -3.57 14.76
C PHE A 289 3.13 -3.57 13.57
N SER A 290 2.75 -2.94 12.46
CA SER A 290 3.62 -2.83 11.29
C SER A 290 4.90 -2.03 11.56
N ILE A 291 4.92 -1.16 12.59
CA ILE A 291 6.12 -0.43 13.03
C ILE A 291 7.28 -1.40 13.31
N PHE A 292 6.96 -2.51 13.95
CA PHE A 292 7.94 -3.52 14.34
C PHE A 292 8.13 -4.60 13.27
N THR A 293 7.07 -5.00 12.60
CA THR A 293 7.14 -6.15 11.67
C THR A 293 7.73 -5.77 10.31
N MET A 294 7.42 -4.58 9.77
CA MET A 294 7.92 -4.18 8.45
C MET A 294 9.46 -4.13 8.36
N PRO A 295 10.20 -3.54 9.33
CA PRO A 295 11.66 -3.57 9.30
C PRO A 295 12.23 -4.98 9.23
N VAL A 296 11.66 -5.90 10.02
CA VAL A 296 12.11 -7.29 10.09
C VAL A 296 11.84 -8.02 8.77
N ILE A 297 10.63 -7.87 8.21
CA ILE A 297 10.24 -8.49 6.93
C ILE A 297 11.10 -7.96 5.78
N ILE A 298 11.36 -6.64 5.74
CA ILE A 298 12.19 -6.06 4.69
C ILE A 298 13.64 -6.51 4.83
N ALA A 299 14.20 -6.56 6.06
CA ALA A 299 15.53 -7.08 6.30
C ALA A 299 15.64 -8.57 5.90
N PHE A 300 14.62 -9.37 6.21
CA PHE A 300 14.52 -10.75 5.76
C PHE A 300 14.50 -10.86 4.24
N ALA A 301 13.69 -10.03 3.54
CA ALA A 301 13.68 -10.02 2.09
C ALA A 301 15.04 -9.59 1.49
N GLN A 302 15.72 -8.62 2.12
CA GLN A 302 17.05 -8.19 1.68
C GLN A 302 18.13 -9.25 1.88
N SER A 303 18.04 -10.06 2.93
CA SER A 303 18.98 -11.20 3.15
C SER A 303 18.74 -12.34 2.15
N MET A 304 17.54 -12.44 1.60
CA MET A 304 17.16 -13.45 0.60
C MET A 304 17.38 -12.95 -0.85
N ALA A 305 17.57 -11.64 -1.06
CA ALA A 305 17.69 -10.99 -2.36
C ALA A 305 19.08 -11.12 -2.95
#